data_8a10ffe53b4765fe32565aba8e38b0cd
#
_entry.id   8a10ffe53b4765fe32565aba8e38b0cd
#
_cell.length_a   1.000
_cell.length_b   1.000
_cell.length_c   1.000
_cell.angle_alpha   90.00
_cell.angle_beta   90.00
_cell.angle_gamma   90.00
#
_symmetry.space_group_name_H-M   'P 1'
#
loop_
_entity.id
_entity.type
_entity.pdbx_description
1 polymer ?
#
loop_
_entity_poly.entity_id
_entity_poly.type
_entity_poly.pdbx_seq_one_letter_code
_entity_poly.pdbx_strand_id
1 'polypeptide(L)'
;TKVPLSVREAAQQVRYLLIADNGDYGFDPGIVPSFRTIERIIGEISEPQKARFMGSKRRTAHEVHPGEYHSDGLLDVVQMDHTPADVILVDSTHRMALGRPWVTLLIDVWSRCILGFYVSFGAPSIFRCGRAIANALLPKQPLLESLGLEIEYPMHGFFRKLHADHAGSHRAEVFRSACKTYGIDPDVRPRGPAHYGTHIERLIGTMTRRMRLLPGATGGNVTARDGYDAEADAAMTLEEFERWLVREICRYHHTPHEGLGRVAPAQMWSTGVESHGPLAPPGVDIEQLTRRFLPWVERTVQSGGVKIDQMRYWHESLAPRLGLKVMIHYDD
;
A
#
# COMPACT_ATOMS: atom_id res chain seq x y z
N THR A 1 16.37 -20.49 -14.37
CA THR A 1 16.70 -19.05 -14.38
C THR A 1 17.82 -18.86 -15.39
N LYS A 2 17.55 -18.24 -16.56
CA LYS A 2 18.60 -17.93 -17.53
C LYS A 2 19.45 -16.80 -16.97
N VAL A 3 20.75 -17.02 -16.85
CA VAL A 3 21.73 -16.00 -16.47
C VAL A 3 21.80 -14.97 -17.60
N PRO A 4 21.73 -13.66 -17.33
CA PRO A 4 21.86 -12.64 -18.37
C PRO A 4 23.24 -12.70 -19.03
N LEU A 5 23.27 -12.71 -20.36
CA LEU A 5 24.52 -12.70 -21.11
C LEU A 5 25.11 -11.28 -21.14
N SER A 6 26.43 -11.15 -21.06
CA SER A 6 27.13 -9.91 -21.37
C SER A 6 27.11 -9.66 -22.89
N VAL A 7 27.34 -8.40 -23.32
CA VAL A 7 27.43 -8.05 -24.76
C VAL A 7 28.46 -8.92 -25.47
N ARG A 8 29.57 -9.22 -24.80
CA ARG A 8 30.65 -10.04 -25.33
C ARG A 8 30.24 -11.52 -25.53
N GLU A 9 29.53 -12.09 -24.54
CA GLU A 9 29.00 -13.45 -24.63
C GLU A 9 27.91 -13.57 -25.70
N ALA A 10 27.03 -12.55 -25.80
CA ALA A 10 26.03 -12.49 -26.85
C ALA A 10 26.67 -12.41 -28.24
N ALA A 11 27.72 -11.62 -28.42
CA ALA A 11 28.46 -11.52 -29.67
C ALA A 11 29.17 -12.84 -30.02
N GLN A 12 29.70 -13.53 -29.03
CA GLN A 12 30.29 -14.88 -29.24
C GLN A 12 29.23 -15.87 -29.71
N GLN A 13 28.08 -15.86 -29.10
CA GLN A 13 26.99 -16.79 -29.42
C GLN A 13 26.40 -16.54 -30.82
N VAL A 14 26.21 -15.26 -31.17
CA VAL A 14 25.76 -14.86 -32.51
C VAL A 14 26.80 -15.31 -33.56
N ARG A 15 28.08 -15.08 -33.32
CA ARG A 15 29.15 -15.53 -34.24
C ARG A 15 29.20 -17.05 -34.39
N TYR A 16 29.02 -17.78 -33.30
CA TYR A 16 28.96 -19.25 -33.33
C TYR A 16 27.78 -19.74 -34.17
N LEU A 17 26.58 -19.12 -34.00
CA LEU A 17 25.41 -19.46 -34.79
C LEU A 17 25.63 -19.17 -36.29
N LEU A 18 26.23 -18.03 -36.62
CA LEU A 18 26.54 -17.66 -38.02
C LEU A 18 27.58 -18.63 -38.66
N ILE A 19 28.52 -19.16 -37.90
CA ILE A 19 29.48 -20.15 -38.37
C ILE A 19 28.83 -21.53 -38.55
N ALA A 20 27.88 -21.86 -37.66
CA ALA A 20 27.15 -23.13 -37.70
C ALA A 20 25.99 -23.13 -38.70
N ASP A 21 25.64 -21.95 -39.25
CA ASP A 21 24.57 -21.81 -40.21
C ASP A 21 24.98 -22.37 -41.59
N ASN A 22 24.28 -23.39 -42.03
CA ASN A 22 24.46 -23.97 -43.37
C ASN A 22 23.62 -23.27 -44.44
N GLY A 23 23.26 -22.00 -44.25
CA GLY A 23 22.41 -21.23 -45.17
C GLY A 23 20.93 -21.16 -44.75
N ASP A 24 20.56 -21.73 -43.62
CA ASP A 24 19.18 -21.77 -43.13
C ASP A 24 18.61 -20.37 -42.82
N TYR A 25 19.47 -19.40 -42.53
CA TYR A 25 19.09 -18.00 -42.25
C TYR A 25 19.39 -17.04 -43.41
N GLY A 26 19.74 -17.53 -44.59
CA GLY A 26 19.97 -16.74 -45.78
C GLY A 26 21.29 -15.93 -45.79
N PHE A 27 22.26 -16.31 -44.96
CA PHE A 27 23.59 -15.73 -44.96
C PHE A 27 24.52 -16.52 -45.89
N ASP A 28 25.40 -15.79 -46.59
CA ASP A 28 26.47 -16.42 -47.35
C ASP A 28 27.49 -17.04 -46.35
N PRO A 29 27.70 -18.37 -46.35
CA PRO A 29 28.60 -19.03 -45.39
C PRO A 29 30.06 -18.57 -45.48
N GLY A 30 30.44 -17.85 -46.57
CA GLY A 30 31.76 -17.27 -46.74
C GLY A 30 31.98 -15.93 -46.02
N ILE A 31 30.92 -15.26 -45.51
CA ILE A 31 30.99 -13.90 -44.95
C ILE A 31 30.53 -13.88 -43.50
N VAL A 32 31.31 -14.45 -42.59
CA VAL A 32 31.06 -14.31 -41.14
C VAL A 32 31.69 -13.01 -40.62
N PRO A 33 30.92 -12.05 -40.12
CA PRO A 33 31.45 -10.78 -39.60
C PRO A 33 32.46 -11.02 -38.45
N SER A 34 33.45 -10.10 -38.36
CA SER A 34 34.39 -10.17 -37.25
C SER A 34 33.70 -10.01 -35.91
N PHE A 35 34.26 -10.58 -34.84
CA PHE A 35 33.74 -10.42 -33.48
C PHE A 35 33.49 -8.95 -33.12
N ARG A 36 34.43 -8.05 -33.46
CA ARG A 36 34.28 -6.60 -33.21
C ARG A 36 33.12 -5.98 -33.99
N THR A 37 32.84 -6.46 -35.20
CA THR A 37 31.71 -5.98 -35.99
C THR A 37 30.40 -6.36 -35.37
N ILE A 38 30.26 -7.61 -34.86
CA ILE A 38 29.06 -8.11 -34.18
C ILE A 38 28.87 -7.37 -32.86
N GLU A 39 29.95 -7.19 -32.09
CA GLU A 39 29.90 -6.46 -30.80
C GLU A 39 29.45 -5.02 -31.00
N ARG A 40 29.93 -4.32 -32.06
CA ARG A 40 29.50 -2.96 -32.43
C ARG A 40 28.00 -2.95 -32.79
N ILE A 41 27.55 -3.86 -33.64
CA ILE A 41 26.13 -3.96 -34.05
C ILE A 41 25.24 -4.21 -32.82
N ILE A 42 25.61 -5.11 -31.93
CA ILE A 42 24.89 -5.34 -30.68
C ILE A 42 24.90 -4.07 -29.80
N GLY A 43 26.00 -3.30 -29.84
CA GLY A 43 26.11 -2.00 -29.17
C GLY A 43 25.14 -0.95 -29.70
N GLU A 44 24.83 -0.97 -30.99
CA GLU A 44 23.91 -0.04 -31.67
C GLU A 44 22.43 -0.41 -31.54
N ILE A 45 22.13 -1.66 -31.15
CA ILE A 45 20.75 -2.11 -30.88
C ILE A 45 20.20 -1.36 -29.67
N SER A 46 18.94 -0.93 -29.73
CA SER A 46 18.30 -0.24 -28.61
C SER A 46 18.27 -1.09 -27.34
N GLU A 47 18.39 -0.47 -26.17
CA GLU A 47 18.40 -1.16 -24.88
C GLU A 47 17.18 -2.10 -24.65
N PRO A 48 15.95 -1.77 -25.08
CA PRO A 48 14.83 -2.70 -25.03
C PRO A 48 15.06 -3.99 -25.84
N GLN A 49 15.65 -3.88 -27.01
CA GLN A 49 15.97 -5.01 -27.87
C GLN A 49 17.11 -5.85 -27.27
N LYS A 50 18.17 -5.20 -26.74
CA LYS A 50 19.23 -5.88 -26.01
C LYS A 50 18.70 -6.71 -24.83
N ALA A 51 17.83 -6.11 -24.02
CA ALA A 51 17.22 -6.80 -22.86
C ALA A 51 16.44 -8.06 -23.27
N ARG A 52 15.80 -8.04 -24.43
CA ARG A 52 15.04 -9.15 -24.99
C ARG A 52 15.95 -10.32 -25.43
N PHE A 53 17.08 -10.00 -26.05
CA PHE A 53 18.05 -11.00 -26.53
C PHE A 53 18.94 -11.55 -25.42
N MET A 54 19.39 -10.68 -24.51
CA MET A 54 20.36 -11.04 -23.47
C MET A 54 19.72 -11.62 -22.22
N GLY A 55 18.38 -11.74 -22.18
CA GLY A 55 17.64 -12.26 -21.03
C GLY A 55 17.74 -11.38 -19.78
N SER A 56 18.20 -10.15 -19.92
CA SER A 56 18.32 -9.19 -18.83
C SER A 56 16.95 -8.74 -18.37
N LYS A 57 16.65 -8.94 -17.10
CA LYS A 57 15.52 -8.27 -16.43
C LYS A 57 15.82 -6.80 -16.08
N ARG A 58 16.95 -6.24 -16.53
CA ARG A 58 17.22 -4.82 -16.36
C ARG A 58 16.20 -4.04 -17.17
N ARG A 59 15.29 -3.39 -16.46
CA ARG A 59 14.44 -2.33 -17.03
C ARG A 59 15.35 -1.32 -17.68
N THR A 60 15.12 -1.07 -18.94
CA THR A 60 15.86 -0.04 -19.69
C THR A 60 15.45 1.32 -19.17
N ALA A 61 16.39 2.25 -19.11
CA ALA A 61 16.14 3.63 -18.66
C ALA A 61 15.03 4.34 -19.46
N HIS A 62 14.68 3.86 -20.66
CA HIS A 62 13.57 4.36 -21.48
C HIS A 62 12.18 3.86 -21.03
N GLU A 63 12.10 2.75 -20.26
CA GLU A 63 10.84 2.32 -19.65
C GLU A 63 10.61 2.99 -18.29
N VAL A 64 11.58 3.74 -17.82
CA VAL A 64 11.58 4.41 -16.52
C VAL A 64 11.72 5.92 -16.75
N HIS A 65 10.77 6.54 -17.43
CA HIS A 65 10.23 7.76 -16.89
C HIS A 65 9.12 7.32 -15.94
N PRO A 66 9.36 7.31 -14.62
CA PRO A 66 8.26 7.25 -13.69
C PRO A 66 7.45 8.49 -14.05
N GLY A 67 6.24 8.32 -14.54
CA GLY A 67 5.29 9.39 -14.47
C GLY A 67 5.25 9.74 -12.98
N GLU A 68 5.93 10.82 -12.59
CA GLU A 68 5.76 11.37 -11.27
C GLU A 68 4.28 11.65 -11.18
N TYR A 69 3.62 10.99 -10.24
CA TYR A 69 2.23 11.25 -9.96
C TYR A 69 2.22 12.68 -9.40
N HIS A 70 1.94 13.63 -10.28
CA HIS A 70 1.79 15.03 -9.89
C HIS A 70 0.44 15.18 -9.21
N SER A 71 0.47 15.72 -8.03
CA SER A 71 -0.70 16.21 -7.33
C SER A 71 -0.70 17.73 -7.48
N ASP A 72 -1.83 18.28 -7.91
CA ASP A 72 -1.98 19.72 -8.17
C ASP A 72 -2.06 20.53 -6.86
N GLY A 73 -2.31 19.87 -5.73
CA GLY A 73 -2.40 20.51 -4.43
C GLY A 73 -2.71 19.54 -3.30
N LEU A 74 -2.95 20.11 -2.12
CA LEU A 74 -3.32 19.38 -0.92
C LEU A 74 -4.63 18.59 -1.14
N LEU A 75 -4.67 17.32 -0.69
CA LEU A 75 -5.83 16.43 -0.78
C LEU A 75 -6.31 16.15 -2.21
N ASP A 76 -5.50 16.44 -3.22
CA ASP A 76 -5.82 16.10 -4.60
C ASP A 76 -5.69 14.59 -4.86
N VAL A 77 -4.54 14.01 -4.50
CA VAL A 77 -4.26 12.58 -4.68
C VAL A 77 -3.74 11.98 -3.38
N VAL A 78 -4.38 10.93 -2.92
CA VAL A 78 -3.96 10.12 -1.78
C VAL A 78 -3.58 8.73 -2.24
N GLN A 79 -2.45 8.24 -1.78
CA GLN A 79 -2.01 6.85 -2.01
C GLN A 79 -2.26 6.01 -0.78
N MET A 80 -2.77 4.80 -0.97
CA MET A 80 -3.01 3.82 0.08
C MET A 80 -2.27 2.53 -0.23
N ASP A 81 -1.65 1.94 0.79
CA ASP A 81 -1.01 0.63 0.68
C ASP A 81 -0.99 -0.11 2.03
N HIS A 82 -0.68 -1.40 2.00
CA HIS A 82 -0.73 -2.31 3.13
C HIS A 82 0.58 -3.05 3.29
N THR A 83 1.02 -3.22 4.53
CA THR A 83 2.20 -4.02 4.84
C THR A 83 2.01 -4.81 6.13
N PRO A 84 2.49 -6.06 6.22
CA PRO A 84 2.63 -6.70 7.51
C PRO A 84 3.72 -5.95 8.30
N ALA A 85 3.43 -5.59 9.55
CA ALA A 85 4.42 -4.95 10.42
C ALA A 85 5.57 -5.90 10.73
N ASP A 86 6.80 -5.39 10.78
CA ASP A 86 7.99 -6.18 11.13
C ASP A 86 8.16 -6.33 12.65
N VAL A 87 7.06 -6.60 13.35
CA VAL A 87 7.02 -6.80 14.81
C VAL A 87 5.93 -7.80 15.17
N ILE A 88 6.19 -8.65 16.16
CA ILE A 88 5.21 -9.55 16.77
C ILE A 88 4.58 -8.83 17.96
N LEU A 89 3.25 -8.84 18.01
CA LEU A 89 2.49 -8.27 19.12
C LEU A 89 1.93 -9.37 20.03
N VAL A 90 1.56 -8.99 21.25
CA VAL A 90 1.02 -9.89 22.26
C VAL A 90 -0.41 -9.52 22.63
N ASP A 91 -1.16 -10.48 23.20
CA ASP A 91 -2.46 -10.19 23.78
C ASP A 91 -2.34 -9.32 25.05
N SER A 92 -3.42 -8.60 25.37
CA SER A 92 -3.45 -7.66 26.49
C SER A 92 -3.54 -8.32 27.86
N THR A 93 -3.97 -9.57 27.93
CA THR A 93 -4.27 -10.26 29.19
C THR A 93 -3.11 -11.11 29.67
N HIS A 94 -2.60 -11.98 28.82
CA HIS A 94 -1.58 -12.97 29.17
C HIS A 94 -0.21 -12.68 28.55
N ARG A 95 -0.13 -11.64 27.72
CA ARG A 95 1.09 -11.27 26.98
C ARG A 95 1.64 -12.40 26.09
N MET A 96 0.74 -13.25 25.58
CA MET A 96 1.09 -14.30 24.64
C MET A 96 1.21 -13.74 23.21
N ALA A 97 2.16 -14.23 22.45
CA ALA A 97 2.40 -13.79 21.08
C ALA A 97 1.19 -14.09 20.17
N LEU A 98 0.66 -13.06 19.52
CA LEU A 98 -0.44 -13.13 18.56
C LEU A 98 0.04 -13.16 17.11
N GLY A 99 1.26 -12.70 16.86
CA GLY A 99 1.83 -12.60 15.53
C GLY A 99 1.97 -11.16 15.03
N ARG A 100 2.21 -11.02 13.73
CA ARG A 100 2.45 -9.74 13.07
C ARG A 100 1.14 -9.08 12.65
N PRO A 101 0.85 -7.84 13.05
CA PRO A 101 -0.30 -7.12 12.54
C PRO A 101 -0.05 -6.61 11.10
N TRP A 102 -1.13 -6.30 10.41
CA TRP A 102 -1.11 -5.54 9.17
C TRP A 102 -1.30 -4.04 9.47
N VAL A 103 -0.55 -3.22 8.77
CA VAL A 103 -0.69 -1.76 8.81
C VAL A 103 -1.12 -1.29 7.43
N THR A 104 -2.23 -0.56 7.39
CA THR A 104 -2.68 0.19 6.21
C THR A 104 -2.33 1.64 6.42
N LEU A 105 -1.70 2.29 5.45
CA LEU A 105 -1.32 3.71 5.50
C LEU A 105 -1.91 4.48 4.32
N LEU A 106 -2.31 5.73 4.56
CA LEU A 106 -2.72 6.68 3.54
C LEU A 106 -1.82 7.91 3.58
N ILE A 107 -1.20 8.25 2.45
CA ILE A 107 -0.34 9.43 2.31
C ILE A 107 -0.92 10.41 1.30
N ASP A 108 -0.99 11.68 1.66
CA ASP A 108 -1.24 12.75 0.70
C ASP A 108 0.01 12.95 -0.18
N VAL A 109 -0.19 12.89 -1.50
CA VAL A 109 0.94 12.92 -2.45
C VAL A 109 1.59 14.29 -2.49
N TRP A 110 0.85 15.38 -2.27
CA TRP A 110 1.39 16.72 -2.33
C TRP A 110 2.22 17.08 -1.09
N SER A 111 1.64 16.93 0.10
CA SER A 111 2.31 17.30 1.36
C SER A 111 3.24 16.21 1.91
N ARG A 112 3.12 14.98 1.44
CA ARG A 112 3.75 13.76 2.03
C ARG A 112 3.26 13.44 3.43
N CYS A 113 2.20 14.09 3.91
CA CYS A 113 1.63 13.77 5.21
C CYS A 113 0.86 12.45 5.18
N ILE A 114 0.98 11.68 6.23
CA ILE A 114 0.12 10.53 6.49
C ILE A 114 -1.22 11.07 6.99
N LEU A 115 -2.27 10.84 6.22
CA LEU A 115 -3.63 11.29 6.56
C LEU A 115 -4.32 10.33 7.51
N GLY A 116 -4.05 9.03 7.33
CA GLY A 116 -4.72 8.01 8.10
C GLY A 116 -4.00 6.69 8.08
N PHE A 117 -4.39 5.84 9.02
CA PHE A 117 -3.89 4.48 9.15
C PHE A 117 -4.94 3.57 9.76
N TYR A 118 -4.72 2.27 9.64
CA TYR A 118 -5.44 1.23 10.38
C TYR A 118 -4.52 0.05 10.66
N VAL A 119 -4.62 -0.49 11.87
CA VAL A 119 -3.82 -1.65 12.32
C VAL A 119 -4.76 -2.80 12.67
N SER A 120 -4.46 -4.01 12.22
CA SER A 120 -5.27 -5.20 12.55
C SER A 120 -4.46 -6.47 12.36
N PHE A 121 -4.84 -7.58 13.03
CA PHE A 121 -4.26 -8.89 12.77
C PHE A 121 -4.77 -9.54 11.48
N GLY A 122 -5.88 -9.08 10.95
CA GLY A 122 -6.42 -9.61 9.70
C GLY A 122 -5.73 -9.05 8.44
N ALA A 123 -5.63 -9.87 7.40
CA ALA A 123 -5.11 -9.46 6.10
C ALA A 123 -5.96 -8.31 5.49
N PRO A 124 -5.40 -7.50 4.57
CA PRO A 124 -6.11 -6.40 3.94
C PRO A 124 -7.47 -6.84 3.38
N SER A 125 -8.51 -6.10 3.73
CA SER A 125 -9.88 -6.30 3.26
C SER A 125 -10.52 -4.96 2.96
N ILE A 126 -11.66 -4.95 2.27
CA ILE A 126 -12.41 -3.71 2.00
C ILE A 126 -12.79 -3.00 3.28
N PHE A 127 -13.17 -3.75 4.29
CA PHE A 127 -13.48 -3.22 5.61
C PHE A 127 -12.27 -2.47 6.20
N ARG A 128 -11.09 -3.10 6.20
CA ARG A 128 -9.86 -2.51 6.76
C ARG A 128 -9.40 -1.29 5.95
N CYS A 129 -9.54 -1.34 4.62
CA CYS A 129 -9.38 -0.16 3.77
C CYS A 129 -10.35 0.95 4.16
N GLY A 130 -11.62 0.62 4.37
CA GLY A 130 -12.65 1.57 4.77
C GLY A 130 -12.36 2.22 6.13
N ARG A 131 -11.88 1.45 7.11
CA ARG A 131 -11.45 1.98 8.41
C ARG A 131 -10.28 2.95 8.29
N ALA A 132 -9.29 2.60 7.45
CA ALA A 132 -8.15 3.48 7.19
C ALA A 132 -8.58 4.78 6.48
N ILE A 133 -9.52 4.70 5.52
CA ILE A 133 -10.08 5.87 4.83
C ILE A 133 -10.88 6.72 5.82
N ALA A 134 -11.77 6.13 6.62
CA ALA A 134 -12.51 6.87 7.64
C ALA A 134 -11.56 7.60 8.60
N ASN A 135 -10.48 6.94 9.03
CA ASN A 135 -9.44 7.58 9.82
C ASN A 135 -8.77 8.74 9.09
N ALA A 136 -8.53 8.63 7.77
CA ALA A 136 -7.93 9.71 6.98
C ALA A 136 -8.87 10.91 6.78
N LEU A 137 -10.17 10.68 6.64
CA LEU A 137 -11.16 11.72 6.41
C LEU A 137 -11.51 12.53 7.66
N LEU A 138 -11.36 11.93 8.85
CA LEU A 138 -11.85 12.46 10.11
C LEU A 138 -10.75 13.06 10.98
N PRO A 139 -11.08 14.06 11.83
CA PRO A 139 -10.18 14.58 12.85
C PRO A 139 -9.61 13.47 13.74
N LYS A 140 -8.35 13.60 14.13
CA LYS A 140 -7.66 12.61 14.95
C LYS A 140 -7.92 12.73 16.45
N GLN A 141 -8.57 13.79 16.89
CA GLN A 141 -8.77 14.08 18.32
C GLN A 141 -9.39 12.90 19.10
N PRO A 142 -10.47 12.23 18.61
CA PRO A 142 -11.03 11.09 19.33
C PRO A 142 -10.07 9.90 19.45
N LEU A 143 -9.25 9.66 18.40
CA LEU A 143 -8.23 8.62 18.42
C LEU A 143 -7.11 8.96 19.42
N LEU A 144 -6.64 10.20 19.43
CA LEU A 144 -5.58 10.63 20.34
C LEU A 144 -6.03 10.53 21.81
N GLU A 145 -7.27 10.91 22.08
CA GLU A 145 -7.87 10.77 23.42
C GLU A 145 -7.99 9.30 23.84
N SER A 146 -8.45 8.41 22.96
CA SER A 146 -8.55 6.97 23.24
C SER A 146 -7.19 6.33 23.52
N LEU A 147 -6.13 6.82 22.87
CA LEU A 147 -4.76 6.36 23.07
C LEU A 147 -4.01 7.09 24.21
N GLY A 148 -4.64 8.06 24.88
CA GLY A 148 -4.00 8.87 25.93
C GLY A 148 -2.81 9.67 25.43
N LEU A 149 -2.91 10.28 24.24
CA LEU A 149 -1.84 11.03 23.59
C LEU A 149 -2.15 12.52 23.56
N GLU A 150 -1.29 13.33 24.17
CA GLU A 150 -1.34 14.79 24.13
C GLU A 150 -0.37 15.31 23.05
N ILE A 151 -0.68 15.04 21.79
CA ILE A 151 0.11 15.46 20.63
C ILE A 151 -0.81 16.01 19.54
N GLU A 152 -0.26 16.84 18.66
CA GLU A 152 -0.98 17.38 17.53
C GLU A 152 -0.88 16.46 16.30
N TYR A 153 -2.04 16.11 15.73
CA TYR A 153 -2.13 15.38 14.47
C TYR A 153 -3.30 15.97 13.64
N PRO A 154 -3.11 17.15 13.03
CA PRO A 154 -4.18 17.85 12.32
C PRO A 154 -4.44 17.30 10.91
N MET A 155 -3.62 16.39 10.40
CA MET A 155 -3.70 15.90 9.03
C MET A 155 -4.90 14.97 8.86
N HIS A 156 -5.95 15.51 8.23
CA HIS A 156 -7.16 14.79 7.84
C HIS A 156 -7.90 15.59 6.76
N GLY A 157 -8.83 14.98 6.07
CA GLY A 157 -9.68 15.72 5.15
C GLY A 157 -10.17 14.90 3.98
N PHE A 158 -11.16 15.45 3.26
CA PHE A 158 -11.73 14.82 2.08
C PHE A 158 -10.82 15.06 0.88
N PHE A 159 -10.35 14.01 0.30
CA PHE A 159 -9.45 14.02 -0.85
C PHE A 159 -10.20 13.65 -2.14
N ARG A 160 -9.71 14.15 -3.27
CA ARG A 160 -10.37 13.99 -4.57
C ARG A 160 -10.15 12.59 -5.16
N LYS A 161 -8.94 12.06 -5.11
CA LYS A 161 -8.57 10.80 -5.74
C LYS A 161 -7.85 9.86 -4.78
N LEU A 162 -8.28 8.59 -4.78
CA LEU A 162 -7.60 7.52 -4.04
C LEU A 162 -6.88 6.59 -5.01
N HIS A 163 -5.58 6.49 -4.86
CA HIS A 163 -4.74 5.59 -5.61
C HIS A 163 -4.36 4.38 -4.74
N ALA A 164 -4.93 3.22 -5.02
CA ALA A 164 -4.73 2.00 -4.25
C ALA A 164 -4.42 0.80 -5.14
N ASP A 165 -3.63 -0.14 -4.63
CA ASP A 165 -3.35 -1.40 -5.32
C ASP A 165 -4.42 -2.44 -4.99
N HIS A 166 -5.58 -2.35 -5.66
CA HIS A 166 -6.61 -3.38 -5.50
C HIS A 166 -7.42 -3.57 -6.78
N ALA A 167 -6.95 -4.48 -7.60
CA ALA A 167 -7.71 -4.98 -8.75
C ALA A 167 -8.49 -6.24 -8.36
N GLY A 168 -9.80 -6.21 -8.55
CA GLY A 168 -10.53 -7.38 -9.00
C GLY A 168 -11.23 -8.25 -7.95
N SER A 169 -12.30 -7.75 -7.34
CA SER A 169 -13.40 -8.62 -6.88
C SER A 169 -14.72 -7.82 -6.87
N HIS A 170 -15.88 -8.52 -6.84
CA HIS A 170 -17.20 -7.89 -6.63
C HIS A 170 -17.23 -6.95 -5.41
N ARG A 171 -16.39 -7.21 -4.42
CA ARG A 171 -16.16 -6.34 -3.27
C ARG A 171 -15.58 -4.96 -3.66
N ALA A 172 -14.84 -4.87 -4.76
CA ALA A 172 -14.32 -3.59 -5.27
C ALA A 172 -15.44 -2.64 -5.71
N GLU A 173 -16.61 -3.13 -6.07
CA GLU A 173 -17.75 -2.30 -6.49
C GLU A 173 -18.40 -1.58 -5.29
N VAL A 174 -18.57 -2.26 -4.16
CA VAL A 174 -19.06 -1.68 -2.89
C VAL A 174 -18.10 -0.58 -2.43
N PHE A 175 -16.80 -0.87 -2.46
CA PHE A 175 -15.77 0.09 -2.11
C PHE A 175 -15.79 1.33 -3.03
N ARG A 176 -15.87 1.13 -4.35
CA ARG A 176 -15.97 2.21 -5.32
C ARG A 176 -17.23 3.05 -5.11
N SER A 177 -18.36 2.40 -4.81
CA SER A 177 -19.62 3.09 -4.52
C SER A 177 -19.51 3.95 -3.25
N ALA A 178 -18.92 3.40 -2.18
CA ALA A 178 -18.67 4.16 -0.95
C ALA A 178 -17.77 5.37 -1.21
N CYS A 179 -16.65 5.19 -1.90
CA CYS A 179 -15.74 6.28 -2.27
C CYS A 179 -16.48 7.37 -3.06
N LYS A 180 -17.22 6.99 -4.11
CA LYS A 180 -17.98 7.95 -4.94
C LYS A 180 -19.03 8.72 -4.17
N THR A 181 -19.67 8.10 -3.17
CA THR A 181 -20.66 8.78 -2.32
C THR A 181 -20.05 10.00 -1.60
N TYR A 182 -18.76 9.93 -1.30
CA TYR A 182 -18.01 11.02 -0.64
C TYR A 182 -17.16 11.84 -1.61
N GLY A 183 -17.41 11.72 -2.91
CA GLY A 183 -16.70 12.47 -3.95
C GLY A 183 -15.25 12.02 -4.17
N ILE A 184 -14.89 10.83 -3.66
CA ILE A 184 -13.56 10.25 -3.84
C ILE A 184 -13.57 9.41 -5.13
N ASP A 185 -12.67 9.73 -6.07
CA ASP A 185 -12.45 8.93 -7.28
C ASP A 185 -11.44 7.81 -6.99
N PRO A 186 -11.87 6.53 -6.93
CA PRO A 186 -10.96 5.42 -6.72
C PRO A 186 -10.22 5.08 -8.02
N ASP A 187 -8.98 5.50 -8.12
CA ASP A 187 -8.06 5.14 -9.20
C ASP A 187 -7.35 3.82 -8.88
N VAL A 188 -7.90 2.73 -9.41
CA VAL A 188 -7.34 1.40 -9.21
C VAL A 188 -6.17 1.19 -10.17
N ARG A 189 -4.98 0.91 -9.64
CA ARG A 189 -3.79 0.65 -10.44
C ARG A 189 -4.02 -0.48 -11.46
N PRO A 190 -3.68 -0.28 -12.74
CA PRO A 190 -3.53 -1.40 -13.67
C PRO A 190 -2.37 -2.29 -13.23
N ARG A 191 -2.53 -3.61 -13.33
CA ARG A 191 -1.43 -4.56 -13.08
C ARG A 191 -0.29 -4.29 -14.06
N GLY A 192 0.87 -3.91 -13.56
CA GLY A 192 2.09 -3.83 -14.39
C GLY A 192 3.09 -2.75 -14.00
N PRO A 193 2.86 -1.45 -14.19
CA PRO A 193 3.91 -0.46 -13.93
C PRO A 193 4.07 -0.16 -12.45
N ALA A 194 5.23 -0.49 -11.88
CA ALA A 194 5.56 -0.28 -10.46
C ALA A 194 5.74 1.20 -10.06
N HIS A 195 5.53 2.14 -10.97
CA HIS A 195 5.87 3.56 -10.75
C HIS A 195 4.79 4.35 -10.00
N TYR A 196 3.60 3.82 -9.93
CA TYR A 196 2.44 4.54 -9.40
C TYR A 196 2.35 4.61 -7.87
N GLY A 197 3.18 3.86 -7.12
CA GLY A 197 3.17 3.78 -5.65
C GLY A 197 4.41 4.30 -4.96
N THR A 198 5.29 4.99 -5.66
CA THR A 198 6.64 5.31 -5.17
C THR A 198 6.65 6.07 -3.83
N HIS A 199 5.65 6.89 -3.55
CA HIS A 199 5.61 7.67 -2.31
C HIS A 199 5.19 6.83 -1.12
N ILE A 200 4.10 6.05 -1.26
CA ILE A 200 3.64 5.16 -0.20
C ILE A 200 4.63 4.01 0.06
N GLU A 201 5.26 3.47 -0.99
CA GLU A 201 6.29 2.43 -0.84
C GLU A 201 7.51 2.92 -0.07
N ARG A 202 7.98 4.15 -0.34
CA ARG A 202 9.09 4.78 0.42
C ARG A 202 8.71 5.05 1.87
N LEU A 203 7.47 5.49 2.10
CA LEU A 203 6.94 5.70 3.44
C LEU A 203 6.90 4.38 4.22
N ILE A 204 6.34 3.32 3.64
CA ILE A 204 6.30 1.98 4.24
C ILE A 204 7.71 1.52 4.59
N GLY A 205 8.67 1.65 3.67
CA GLY A 205 10.07 1.31 3.93
C GLY A 205 10.68 2.12 5.08
N THR A 206 10.27 3.37 5.27
CA THR A 206 10.70 4.20 6.40
C THR A 206 10.10 3.72 7.71
N MET A 207 8.80 3.45 7.76
CA MET A 207 8.10 2.94 8.95
C MET A 207 8.62 1.56 9.34
N THR A 208 8.77 0.65 8.37
CA THR A 208 9.33 -0.69 8.60
C THR A 208 10.73 -0.65 9.23
N ARG A 209 11.60 0.24 8.76
CA ARG A 209 12.94 0.41 9.39
C ARG A 209 12.86 0.83 10.85
N ARG A 210 11.88 1.66 11.22
CA ARG A 210 11.67 2.10 12.60
C ARG A 210 11.09 1.00 13.49
N MET A 211 10.23 0.16 12.95
CA MET A 211 9.68 -1.01 13.65
C MET A 211 10.77 -2.00 14.11
N ARG A 212 11.92 -2.05 13.42
CA ARG A 212 13.05 -2.92 13.80
C ARG A 212 13.69 -2.57 15.15
N LEU A 213 13.36 -1.42 15.72
CA LEU A 213 13.83 -0.99 17.03
C LEU A 213 12.90 -1.42 18.17
N LEU A 214 11.76 -2.06 17.86
CA LEU A 214 10.78 -2.50 18.83
C LEU A 214 11.10 -3.91 19.36
N PRO A 215 10.70 -4.21 20.59
CA PRO A 215 10.74 -5.58 21.11
C PRO A 215 9.80 -6.46 20.25
N GLY A 216 10.23 -7.68 19.96
CA GLY A 216 9.51 -8.57 19.03
C GLY A 216 9.68 -8.23 17.56
N ALA A 217 10.65 -7.38 17.20
CA ALA A 217 10.93 -7.08 15.80
C ALA A 217 11.39 -8.32 15.03
N THR A 218 10.74 -8.58 13.87
CA THR A 218 11.04 -9.81 13.11
C THR A 218 12.26 -9.71 12.20
N GLY A 219 12.80 -8.49 12.01
CA GLY A 219 13.90 -8.26 11.06
C GLY A 219 13.53 -8.61 9.61
N GLY A 220 14.10 -7.93 8.64
CA GLY A 220 13.81 -8.18 7.22
C GLY A 220 14.38 -9.51 6.66
N ASN A 221 15.15 -10.28 7.44
CA ASN A 221 15.79 -11.51 6.93
C ASN A 221 15.96 -12.55 8.06
N VAL A 222 15.44 -13.75 7.84
CA VAL A 222 15.56 -14.88 8.78
C VAL A 222 17.02 -15.22 9.08
N THR A 223 17.91 -15.05 8.10
CA THR A 223 19.33 -15.33 8.20
C THR A 223 20.11 -14.33 9.07
N ALA A 224 19.57 -13.14 9.31
CA ALA A 224 20.21 -12.10 10.10
C ALA A 224 19.82 -12.15 11.58
N ARG A 225 19.02 -13.12 12.02
CA ARG A 225 18.48 -13.20 13.38
C ARG A 225 19.47 -13.75 14.42
N ASP A 226 20.55 -14.39 14.00
CA ASP A 226 21.65 -14.91 14.83
C ASP A 226 21.20 -15.40 16.25
N GLY A 227 20.16 -16.27 16.26
CA GLY A 227 19.60 -16.80 17.51
C GLY A 227 18.54 -15.92 18.21
N TYR A 228 18.18 -14.75 17.66
CA TYR A 228 17.15 -13.89 18.23
C TYR A 228 15.74 -14.47 18.03
N ASP A 229 15.02 -14.67 19.12
CA ASP A 229 13.63 -15.14 19.13
C ASP A 229 12.67 -13.96 19.27
N ALA A 230 12.07 -13.56 18.17
CA ALA A 230 11.16 -12.42 18.13
C ALA A 230 9.84 -12.68 18.88
N GLU A 231 9.40 -13.94 19.01
CA GLU A 231 8.19 -14.28 19.78
C GLU A 231 8.45 -14.16 21.27
N ALA A 232 9.60 -14.64 21.72
CA ALA A 232 10.00 -14.55 23.12
C ALA A 232 10.27 -13.10 23.58
N ASP A 233 10.74 -12.25 22.65
CA ASP A 233 11.01 -10.81 22.91
C ASP A 233 9.78 -9.92 22.68
N ALA A 234 8.67 -10.46 22.16
CA ALA A 234 7.45 -9.70 21.89
C ALA A 234 6.83 -9.19 23.21
N ALA A 235 6.56 -7.88 23.26
CA ALA A 235 6.10 -7.24 24.50
C ALA A 235 4.94 -6.24 24.29
N MET A 236 4.70 -5.76 23.06
CA MET A 236 3.71 -4.73 22.80
C MET A 236 2.35 -5.31 22.45
N THR A 237 1.29 -4.76 23.04
CA THR A 237 -0.09 -5.01 22.61
C THR A 237 -0.43 -4.21 21.35
N LEU A 238 -1.59 -4.48 20.75
CA LEU A 238 -2.07 -3.71 19.59
C LEU A 238 -2.20 -2.21 19.92
N GLU A 239 -2.79 -1.88 21.08
CA GLU A 239 -2.96 -0.49 21.53
C GLU A 239 -1.61 0.21 21.78
N GLU A 240 -0.65 -0.47 22.43
CA GLU A 240 0.70 0.05 22.65
C GLU A 240 1.43 0.29 21.32
N PHE A 241 1.23 -0.60 20.34
CA PHE A 241 1.78 -0.43 19.00
C PHE A 241 1.12 0.72 18.24
N GLU A 242 -0.21 0.87 18.32
CA GLU A 242 -0.91 2.03 17.72
C GLU A 242 -0.42 3.35 18.34
N ARG A 243 -0.26 3.39 19.65
CA ARG A 243 0.29 4.56 20.37
C ARG A 243 1.70 4.90 19.89
N TRP A 244 2.54 3.90 19.71
CA TRP A 244 3.87 4.07 19.14
C TRP A 244 3.80 4.55 17.70
N LEU A 245 2.96 3.95 16.85
CA LEU A 245 2.82 4.29 15.44
C LEU A 245 2.38 5.74 15.26
N VAL A 246 1.43 6.22 16.05
CA VAL A 246 0.99 7.62 16.01
C VAL A 246 2.14 8.57 16.34
N ARG A 247 2.94 8.28 17.37
CA ARG A 247 4.14 9.08 17.69
C ARG A 247 5.16 9.10 16.56
N GLU A 248 5.37 7.95 15.91
CA GLU A 248 6.29 7.86 14.76
C GLU A 248 5.76 8.62 13.54
N ILE A 249 4.46 8.57 13.28
CA ILE A 249 3.81 9.36 12.24
C ILE A 249 4.01 10.86 12.51
N CYS A 250 3.74 11.32 13.73
CA CYS A 250 3.94 12.73 14.08
C CYS A 250 5.43 13.13 13.98
N ARG A 251 6.35 12.28 14.41
CA ARG A 251 7.78 12.53 14.21
C ARG A 251 8.17 12.61 12.75
N TYR A 252 7.62 11.74 11.89
CA TYR A 252 7.83 11.77 10.45
C TYR A 252 7.31 13.09 9.86
N HIS A 253 6.15 13.57 10.26
CA HIS A 253 5.58 14.84 9.80
C HIS A 253 6.49 16.05 10.07
N HIS A 254 7.25 16.03 11.15
CA HIS A 254 8.18 17.10 11.52
C HIS A 254 9.62 16.87 11.06
N THR A 255 9.91 15.77 10.37
CA THR A 255 11.25 15.48 9.84
C THR A 255 11.41 16.05 8.44
N PRO A 256 12.48 16.83 8.13
CA PRO A 256 12.75 17.32 6.78
C PRO A 256 12.74 16.19 5.74
N HIS A 257 12.01 16.40 4.63
CA HIS A 257 11.80 15.40 3.59
C HIS A 257 12.52 15.80 2.30
N GLU A 258 13.43 14.96 1.78
CA GLU A 258 14.22 15.25 0.58
C GLU A 258 13.35 15.55 -0.66
N GLY A 259 12.28 14.77 -0.88
CA GLY A 259 11.34 14.98 -1.99
C GLY A 259 10.49 16.25 -1.88
N LEU A 260 10.62 17.01 -0.79
CA LEU A 260 10.01 18.32 -0.57
C LEU A 260 11.07 19.45 -0.46
N GLY A 261 12.25 19.24 -1.04
CA GLY A 261 13.33 20.21 -0.93
C GLY A 261 13.78 20.46 0.52
N ARG A 262 13.73 19.43 1.39
CA ARG A 262 14.04 19.45 2.82
C ARG A 262 13.03 20.23 3.69
N VAL A 263 11.86 20.56 3.13
CA VAL A 263 10.72 21.04 3.93
C VAL A 263 10.09 19.87 4.68
N ALA A 264 9.63 20.07 5.90
CA ALA A 264 8.93 19.04 6.65
C ALA A 264 7.49 18.86 6.12
N PRO A 265 6.94 17.63 6.07
CA PRO A 265 5.57 17.39 5.64
C PRO A 265 4.53 18.25 6.36
N ALA A 266 4.66 18.44 7.68
CA ALA A 266 3.76 19.28 8.46
C ALA A 266 3.76 20.75 8.00
N GLN A 267 4.89 21.28 7.59
CA GLN A 267 4.99 22.64 7.06
C GLN A 267 4.32 22.73 5.69
N MET A 268 4.52 21.75 4.82
CA MET A 268 3.79 21.68 3.53
C MET A 268 2.29 21.59 3.76
N TRP A 269 1.84 20.76 4.72
CA TRP A 269 0.44 20.67 5.10
C TRP A 269 -0.14 22.03 5.49
N SER A 270 0.49 22.75 6.40
CA SER A 270 0.03 24.07 6.86
C SER A 270 -0.11 25.05 5.68
N THR A 271 0.88 25.11 4.80
CA THR A 271 0.83 25.93 3.58
C THR A 271 -0.33 25.53 2.67
N GLY A 272 -0.57 24.22 2.53
CA GLY A 272 -1.68 23.72 1.71
C GLY A 272 -3.05 24.05 2.28
N VAL A 273 -3.24 23.95 3.59
CA VAL A 273 -4.52 24.24 4.27
C VAL A 273 -4.93 25.71 4.09
N GLU A 274 -3.99 26.64 4.12
CA GLU A 274 -4.26 28.08 3.93
C GLU A 274 -4.93 28.36 2.57
N SER A 275 -4.65 27.56 1.55
CA SER A 275 -5.16 27.73 0.19
C SER A 275 -6.31 26.78 -0.18
N HIS A 276 -6.46 25.67 0.54
CA HIS A 276 -7.40 24.60 0.17
C HIS A 276 -8.86 24.90 0.55
N GLY A 277 -9.09 25.62 1.64
CA GLY A 277 -10.44 25.81 2.20
C GLY A 277 -10.83 24.69 3.18
N PRO A 278 -12.15 24.44 3.40
CA PRO A 278 -12.60 23.44 4.36
C PRO A 278 -12.10 22.03 4.05
N LEU A 279 -11.56 21.34 5.05
CA LEU A 279 -11.04 19.97 4.92
C LEU A 279 -12.15 18.91 4.85
N ALA A 280 -13.37 19.26 5.23
CA ALA A 280 -14.53 18.39 5.15
C ALA A 280 -15.75 19.17 4.62
N PRO A 281 -16.63 18.53 3.82
CA PRO A 281 -17.92 19.08 3.47
C PRO A 281 -18.77 19.33 4.73
N PRO A 282 -19.59 20.38 4.76
CA PRO A 282 -20.49 20.63 5.88
C PRO A 282 -21.51 19.48 6.02
N GLY A 283 -21.80 19.08 7.25
CA GLY A 283 -22.85 18.10 7.56
C GLY A 283 -22.47 16.63 7.32
N VAL A 284 -21.20 16.29 7.26
CA VAL A 284 -20.77 14.89 7.17
C VAL A 284 -21.13 14.15 8.46
N ASP A 285 -21.98 13.14 8.32
CA ASP A 285 -22.29 12.18 9.40
C ASP A 285 -21.17 11.12 9.48
N ILE A 286 -20.39 11.23 10.55
CA ILE A 286 -19.22 10.34 10.82
C ILE A 286 -19.65 8.87 10.95
N GLU A 287 -20.76 8.63 11.63
CA GLU A 287 -21.27 7.26 11.85
C GLU A 287 -21.72 6.66 10.52
N GLN A 288 -22.45 7.42 9.71
CA GLN A 288 -22.88 7.01 8.39
C GLN A 288 -21.67 6.75 7.46
N LEU A 289 -20.65 7.62 7.52
CA LEU A 289 -19.40 7.43 6.76
C LEU A 289 -18.73 6.11 7.11
N THR A 290 -18.54 5.84 8.40
CA THR A 290 -17.93 4.60 8.85
C THR A 290 -18.75 3.38 8.41
N ARG A 291 -20.07 3.41 8.58
CA ARG A 291 -20.97 2.31 8.18
C ARG A 291 -20.91 2.00 6.69
N ARG A 292 -20.76 2.99 5.83
CA ARG A 292 -20.74 2.78 4.37
C ARG A 292 -19.52 2.02 3.87
N PHE A 293 -18.43 2.06 4.62
CA PHE A 293 -17.23 1.26 4.32
C PHE A 293 -17.24 -0.12 4.96
N LEU A 294 -18.22 -0.42 5.84
CA LEU A 294 -18.37 -1.75 6.38
C LEU A 294 -18.82 -2.74 5.30
N PRO A 295 -18.31 -3.98 5.30
CA PRO A 295 -18.88 -5.04 4.50
C PRO A 295 -20.35 -5.26 4.90
N TRP A 296 -21.15 -5.66 3.94
CA TRP A 296 -22.54 -5.97 4.20
C TRP A 296 -22.97 -7.27 3.53
N VAL A 297 -23.96 -7.91 4.11
CA VAL A 297 -24.62 -9.09 3.54
C VAL A 297 -26.13 -8.93 3.64
N GLU A 298 -26.85 -9.44 2.63
CA GLU A 298 -28.31 -9.54 2.71
C GLU A 298 -28.67 -10.86 3.40
N ARG A 299 -29.49 -10.79 4.43
CA ARG A 299 -29.99 -11.98 5.16
C ARG A 299 -31.47 -11.83 5.45
N THR A 300 -32.19 -12.97 5.41
CA THR A 300 -33.58 -13.03 5.86
C THR A 300 -33.59 -13.18 7.38
N VAL A 301 -34.37 -12.35 8.06
CA VAL A 301 -34.53 -12.42 9.52
C VAL A 301 -35.35 -13.68 9.86
N GLN A 302 -34.77 -14.58 10.62
CA GLN A 302 -35.41 -15.79 11.11
C GLN A 302 -35.86 -15.63 12.59
N SER A 303 -36.65 -16.56 13.12
CA SER A 303 -37.11 -16.52 14.51
C SER A 303 -35.95 -16.44 15.54
N GLY A 304 -34.78 -16.96 15.17
CA GLY A 304 -33.56 -16.87 16.01
C GLY A 304 -32.60 -15.75 15.58
N GLY A 305 -33.08 -14.76 14.83
CA GLY A 305 -32.24 -13.67 14.33
C GLY A 305 -31.63 -13.91 12.96
N VAL A 306 -30.45 -13.35 12.72
CA VAL A 306 -29.70 -13.45 11.45
C VAL A 306 -28.44 -14.25 11.65
N LYS A 307 -28.05 -15.04 10.63
CA LYS A 307 -26.83 -15.86 10.67
C LYS A 307 -25.74 -15.24 9.77
N ILE A 308 -24.57 -14.99 10.35
CA ILE A 308 -23.36 -14.53 9.64
C ILE A 308 -22.19 -15.41 10.12
N ASP A 309 -21.44 -16.01 9.18
CA ASP A 309 -20.24 -16.80 9.44
C ASP A 309 -20.35 -17.80 10.61
N GLN A 310 -21.37 -18.65 10.55
CA GLN A 310 -21.72 -19.66 11.56
C GLN A 310 -22.25 -19.11 12.89
N MET A 311 -22.17 -17.81 13.16
CA MET A 311 -22.72 -17.18 14.36
C MET A 311 -24.12 -16.64 14.12
N ARG A 312 -24.93 -16.63 15.19
CA ARG A 312 -26.29 -16.12 15.19
C ARG A 312 -26.36 -14.84 16.01
N TYR A 313 -26.93 -13.81 15.39
CA TYR A 313 -27.09 -12.51 16.01
C TYR A 313 -28.59 -12.22 16.21
N TRP A 314 -28.94 -11.83 17.41
CA TRP A 314 -30.29 -11.46 17.78
C TRP A 314 -30.32 -10.10 18.49
N HIS A 315 -31.29 -9.30 18.12
CA HIS A 315 -31.66 -8.09 18.83
C HIS A 315 -33.17 -7.88 18.70
N GLU A 316 -33.81 -7.29 19.68
CA GLU A 316 -35.27 -7.08 19.71
C GLU A 316 -35.78 -6.26 18.49
N SER A 317 -34.97 -5.36 17.96
CA SER A 317 -35.28 -4.58 16.74
C SER A 317 -35.44 -5.46 15.49
N LEU A 318 -35.02 -6.72 15.52
CA LEU A 318 -35.22 -7.67 14.43
C LEU A 318 -36.61 -8.34 14.47
N ALA A 319 -37.28 -8.38 15.64
CA ALA A 319 -38.56 -9.03 15.78
C ALA A 319 -39.64 -8.53 14.77
N PRO A 320 -39.83 -7.22 14.55
CA PRO A 320 -40.82 -6.73 13.58
C PRO A 320 -40.38 -6.96 12.11
N ARG A 321 -39.16 -7.45 11.88
CA ARG A 321 -38.61 -7.72 10.54
C ARG A 321 -38.55 -9.20 10.21
N LEU A 322 -39.19 -10.05 11.01
CA LEU A 322 -39.23 -11.51 10.78
C LEU A 322 -39.71 -11.84 9.35
N GLY A 323 -38.95 -12.65 8.63
CA GLY A 323 -39.23 -13.03 7.23
C GLY A 323 -38.78 -11.99 6.19
N LEU A 324 -38.41 -10.78 6.61
CA LEU A 324 -37.90 -9.74 5.69
C LEU A 324 -36.41 -9.93 5.41
N LYS A 325 -36.00 -9.54 4.22
CA LYS A 325 -34.57 -9.39 3.88
C LYS A 325 -34.06 -8.06 4.41
N VAL A 326 -32.96 -8.10 5.13
CA VAL A 326 -32.29 -6.96 5.71
C VAL A 326 -30.83 -6.92 5.27
N MET A 327 -30.32 -5.73 5.07
CA MET A 327 -28.90 -5.49 4.84
C MET A 327 -28.21 -5.36 6.20
N ILE A 328 -27.21 -6.17 6.43
CA ILE A 328 -26.48 -6.22 7.70
C ILE A 328 -25.04 -5.80 7.41
N HIS A 329 -24.64 -4.69 8.01
CA HIS A 329 -23.24 -4.30 8.05
C HIS A 329 -22.59 -4.98 9.27
N TYR A 330 -21.38 -5.46 9.11
CA TYR A 330 -20.66 -6.15 10.17
C TYR A 330 -19.19 -5.73 10.21
N ASP A 331 -18.61 -5.83 11.39
CA ASP A 331 -17.19 -5.64 11.67
C ASP A 331 -16.54 -7.02 11.85
N ASP A 332 -15.28 -7.21 11.39
CA ASP A 332 -14.55 -8.48 11.51
C ASP A 332 -14.02 -8.70 12.93
#